data_7db650e423046138ab314993572267dc
#
_entry.id   7db650e423046138ab314993572267dc
#
_cell.length_a   1.000
_cell.length_b   1.000
_cell.length_c   1.000
_cell.angle_alpha   90.00
_cell.angle_beta   90.00
_cell.angle_gamma   90.00
#
_symmetry.space_group_name_H-M   'P 1'
#
loop_
_entity.id
_entity.type
_entity.pdbx_description
1 polymer ?
#
loop_
_entity_poly.entity_id
_entity_poly.type
_entity_poly.pdbx_seq_one_letter_code
_entity_poly.pdbx_strand_id
1 'polypeptide(L)'
;MGMMETIDMRKLSREARHERRVLVIRLRKAGHTYDEIAALTGLSRTGVFDICKRHAASGALALRGAVGGRKLGELRLLNAQQEALVQKLIADKTPDQLKMVYALWSRAAVAELIEQRFGIKLQVRTMGLYLARWGFTPQKPMRKAYEQSPAAVRKWLDEDYPAIAARAKLEGAEIQWGDESGMRSDDVRGRSYAPKGETPVVRVPNKRHGLSIISTVTNKGQMRWRIFDGAMNSDILIDFFKRLIKGQTKKIFLILDNLRVHHSKPVKGWLVKHTDEIEVFYLPSYSPELNPDEMANADLKQAVTKLAPAHTKLQLVKATARHLRSVQRQPERIKKYFEHGPVRYAA
;
A
#
# COMPACT_ATOMS: atom_id res chain seq x y z
N MET A 1 -23.25 10.86 -64.88
CA MET A 1 -22.66 11.73 -63.85
C MET A 1 -22.90 11.03 -62.49
N GLY A 2 -21.88 10.31 -62.01
CA GLY A 2 -22.00 9.57 -60.76
C GLY A 2 -22.10 10.56 -59.60
N MET A 3 -23.08 10.37 -58.70
CA MET A 3 -23.18 11.13 -57.46
C MET A 3 -21.92 10.84 -56.63
N MET A 4 -21.05 11.84 -56.38
CA MET A 4 -19.92 11.70 -55.47
C MET A 4 -20.48 11.47 -54.04
N GLU A 5 -20.05 10.38 -53.47
CA GLU A 5 -20.44 10.01 -52.10
C GLU A 5 -19.87 11.04 -51.12
N THR A 6 -20.75 11.74 -50.39
CA THR A 6 -20.35 12.78 -49.44
C THR A 6 -19.81 12.13 -48.19
N ILE A 7 -18.65 12.58 -47.73
CA ILE A 7 -17.99 12.07 -46.54
C ILE A 7 -18.62 12.66 -45.30
N ASP A 8 -19.13 11.78 -44.41
CA ASP A 8 -19.59 12.21 -43.06
C ASP A 8 -18.38 12.44 -42.16
N MET A 9 -18.07 13.71 -41.91
CA MET A 9 -16.99 14.16 -41.02
C MET A 9 -17.09 13.58 -39.60
N ARG A 10 -18.27 13.19 -39.10
CA ARG A 10 -18.48 12.64 -37.77
C ARG A 10 -17.87 11.24 -37.63
N LYS A 11 -17.75 10.50 -38.68
CA LYS A 11 -17.16 9.16 -38.76
C LYS A 11 -15.63 9.17 -38.80
N LEU A 12 -15.01 10.32 -39.07
CA LEU A 12 -13.56 10.45 -39.18
C LEU A 12 -12.90 10.65 -37.80
N SER A 13 -11.62 10.28 -37.66
CA SER A 13 -10.79 10.61 -36.50
C SER A 13 -10.66 12.13 -36.33
N ARG A 14 -10.22 12.57 -35.16
CA ARG A 14 -10.03 13.99 -34.87
C ARG A 14 -8.96 14.61 -35.78
N GLU A 15 -7.91 13.87 -36.02
CA GLU A 15 -6.80 14.25 -36.88
C GLU A 15 -7.26 14.38 -38.35
N ALA A 16 -7.94 13.38 -38.86
CA ALA A 16 -8.48 13.38 -40.22
C ALA A 16 -9.50 14.53 -40.43
N ARG A 17 -10.32 14.85 -39.42
CA ARG A 17 -11.20 16.03 -39.47
C ARG A 17 -10.44 17.33 -39.52
N HIS A 18 -9.34 17.43 -38.77
CA HIS A 18 -8.49 18.62 -38.77
C HIS A 18 -7.81 18.81 -40.11
N GLU A 19 -7.17 17.77 -40.66
CA GLU A 19 -6.51 17.80 -41.99
C GLU A 19 -7.46 18.23 -43.10
N ARG A 20 -8.67 17.68 -43.11
CA ARG A 20 -9.68 18.09 -44.10
C ARG A 20 -10.06 19.56 -43.97
N ARG A 21 -10.22 20.10 -42.76
CA ARG A 21 -10.48 21.54 -42.56
C ARG A 21 -9.31 22.40 -43.05
N VAL A 22 -8.08 21.96 -42.79
CA VAL A 22 -6.87 22.62 -43.28
C VAL A 22 -6.84 22.61 -44.83
N LEU A 23 -7.15 21.46 -45.44
CA LEU A 23 -7.21 21.33 -46.92
C LEU A 23 -8.25 22.28 -47.51
N VAL A 24 -9.46 22.37 -46.93
CA VAL A 24 -10.51 23.32 -47.37
C VAL A 24 -9.98 24.76 -47.42
N ILE A 25 -9.27 25.17 -46.37
CA ILE A 25 -8.74 26.55 -46.30
C ILE A 25 -7.58 26.75 -47.27
N ARG A 26 -6.73 25.74 -47.49
CA ARG A 26 -5.66 25.80 -48.51
C ARG A 26 -6.25 25.99 -49.91
N LEU A 27 -7.23 25.17 -50.29
CA LEU A 27 -7.92 25.27 -51.56
C LEU A 27 -8.63 26.62 -51.72
N ARG A 28 -9.27 27.14 -50.67
CA ARG A 28 -9.92 28.46 -50.73
C ARG A 28 -8.90 29.58 -50.91
N LYS A 29 -7.75 29.55 -50.31
CA LYS A 29 -6.62 30.48 -50.53
C LYS A 29 -6.03 30.37 -51.90
N ALA A 30 -6.08 29.21 -52.54
CA ALA A 30 -5.68 29.00 -53.93
C ALA A 30 -6.69 29.49 -54.97
N GLY A 31 -7.84 30.06 -54.51
CA GLY A 31 -8.83 30.68 -55.41
C GLY A 31 -9.98 29.78 -55.83
N HIS A 32 -10.03 28.51 -55.38
CA HIS A 32 -11.13 27.60 -55.74
C HIS A 32 -12.48 28.06 -55.18
N THR A 33 -13.54 27.82 -55.94
CA THR A 33 -14.93 28.06 -55.54
C THR A 33 -15.37 27.03 -54.49
N TYR A 34 -16.44 27.32 -53.77
CA TYR A 34 -16.99 26.40 -52.76
C TYR A 34 -17.43 25.07 -53.36
N ASP A 35 -17.93 25.07 -54.59
CA ASP A 35 -18.40 23.89 -55.27
C ASP A 35 -17.23 23.00 -55.69
N GLU A 36 -16.13 23.57 -56.24
CA GLU A 36 -14.89 22.85 -56.55
C GLU A 36 -14.27 22.25 -55.31
N ILE A 37 -14.21 23.01 -54.20
CA ILE A 37 -13.67 22.51 -52.93
C ILE A 37 -14.54 21.37 -52.40
N ALA A 38 -15.85 21.47 -52.47
CA ALA A 38 -16.76 20.39 -52.08
C ALA A 38 -16.50 19.10 -52.89
N ALA A 39 -16.34 19.22 -54.20
CA ALA A 39 -16.00 18.11 -55.09
C ALA A 39 -14.65 17.49 -54.75
N LEU A 40 -13.61 18.30 -54.51
CA LEU A 40 -12.23 17.83 -54.23
C LEU A 40 -12.10 17.20 -52.83
N THR A 41 -12.88 17.66 -51.85
CA THR A 41 -12.76 17.20 -50.47
C THR A 41 -13.80 16.16 -50.06
N GLY A 42 -14.81 15.91 -50.91
CA GLY A 42 -15.95 15.04 -50.58
C GLY A 42 -16.87 15.59 -49.49
N LEU A 43 -16.78 16.89 -49.21
CA LEU A 43 -17.63 17.57 -48.25
C LEU A 43 -18.85 18.22 -48.92
N SER A 44 -19.91 18.49 -48.15
CA SER A 44 -21.01 19.30 -48.69
C SER A 44 -20.57 20.77 -48.89
N ARG A 45 -21.11 21.44 -49.87
CA ARG A 45 -20.88 22.87 -50.13
C ARG A 45 -21.12 23.72 -48.87
N THR A 46 -22.19 23.44 -48.14
CA THR A 46 -22.52 24.12 -46.86
C THR A 46 -21.44 23.87 -45.82
N GLY A 47 -20.93 22.62 -45.72
CA GLY A 47 -19.82 22.27 -44.78
C GLY A 47 -18.53 23.02 -45.12
N VAL A 48 -18.21 23.17 -46.40
CA VAL A 48 -17.06 23.96 -46.89
C VAL A 48 -17.23 25.43 -46.53
N PHE A 49 -18.42 26.02 -46.78
CA PHE A 49 -18.72 27.39 -46.43
C PHE A 49 -18.59 27.65 -44.92
N ASP A 50 -19.15 26.77 -44.07
CA ASP A 50 -19.07 26.87 -42.62
C ASP A 50 -17.64 26.78 -42.09
N ILE A 51 -16.79 25.97 -42.67
CA ILE A 51 -15.36 25.89 -42.35
C ILE A 51 -14.67 27.22 -42.67
N CYS A 52 -14.92 27.78 -43.88
CA CYS A 52 -14.33 29.05 -44.30
C CYS A 52 -14.83 30.22 -43.40
N LYS A 53 -16.10 30.27 -43.11
CA LYS A 53 -16.72 31.30 -42.24
C LYS A 53 -16.12 31.26 -40.84
N ARG A 54 -16.00 30.09 -40.23
CA ARG A 54 -15.36 29.92 -38.91
C ARG A 54 -13.89 30.30 -38.93
N HIS A 55 -13.17 29.93 -40.00
CA HIS A 55 -11.77 30.31 -40.14
C HIS A 55 -11.59 31.81 -40.32
N ALA A 56 -12.47 32.50 -41.02
CA ALA A 56 -12.47 33.95 -41.15
C ALA A 56 -12.71 34.67 -39.81
N ALA A 57 -13.58 34.10 -38.96
CA ALA A 57 -13.92 34.66 -37.63
C ALA A 57 -12.84 34.40 -36.57
N SER A 58 -12.18 33.22 -36.57
CA SER A 58 -11.32 32.78 -35.44
C SER A 58 -9.97 32.20 -35.87
N GLY A 59 -9.60 32.40 -37.12
CA GLY A 59 -8.30 31.97 -37.67
C GLY A 59 -8.04 30.48 -37.56
N ALA A 60 -6.77 30.09 -37.41
CA ALA A 60 -6.32 28.70 -37.32
C ALA A 60 -6.92 27.94 -36.13
N LEU A 61 -7.35 28.60 -35.06
CA LEU A 61 -8.01 27.97 -33.92
C LEU A 61 -9.34 27.33 -34.27
N ALA A 62 -10.07 27.89 -35.24
CA ALA A 62 -11.34 27.34 -35.71
C ALA A 62 -11.21 25.98 -36.42
N LEU A 63 -10.02 25.64 -36.89
CA LEU A 63 -9.73 24.36 -37.54
C LEU A 63 -9.53 23.24 -36.51
N ARG A 64 -9.15 23.57 -35.26
CA ARG A 64 -9.13 22.62 -34.14
C ARG A 64 -10.57 22.37 -33.74
N GLY A 65 -11.10 21.19 -33.98
CA GLY A 65 -12.46 20.84 -33.56
C GLY A 65 -12.65 21.10 -32.04
N ALA A 66 -13.81 21.59 -31.67
CA ALA A 66 -14.18 21.69 -30.26
C ALA A 66 -14.07 20.32 -29.60
N VAL A 67 -13.60 20.30 -28.37
CA VAL A 67 -13.67 19.09 -27.53
C VAL A 67 -15.13 18.85 -27.24
N GLY A 68 -15.71 17.81 -27.83
CA GLY A 68 -17.09 17.42 -27.57
C GLY A 68 -17.24 16.88 -26.15
N GLY A 69 -18.44 16.97 -25.64
CA GLY A 69 -18.79 16.49 -24.30
C GLY A 69 -18.95 17.62 -23.27
N ARG A 70 -19.34 17.25 -22.09
CA ARG A 70 -19.56 18.18 -20.98
C ARG A 70 -18.23 18.76 -20.49
N LYS A 71 -18.25 20.04 -20.11
CA LYS A 71 -17.09 20.65 -19.44
C LYS A 71 -16.83 19.97 -18.11
N LEU A 72 -15.56 19.90 -17.73
CA LEU A 72 -15.17 19.34 -16.46
C LEU A 72 -15.89 20.07 -15.31
N GLY A 73 -16.68 19.34 -14.53
CA GLY A 73 -17.47 19.92 -13.42
C GLY A 73 -18.91 20.31 -13.75
N GLU A 74 -19.31 20.30 -15.00
CA GLU A 74 -20.69 20.60 -15.41
C GLU A 74 -21.65 19.49 -14.95
N LEU A 75 -22.76 19.87 -14.32
CA LEU A 75 -23.79 19.00 -13.75
C LEU A 75 -23.25 18.04 -12.65
N ARG A 76 -22.30 18.50 -11.84
CA ARG A 76 -21.93 17.77 -10.63
C ARG A 76 -23.08 17.78 -9.63
N LEU A 77 -23.35 16.64 -9.03
CA LEU A 77 -24.37 16.50 -8.00
C LEU A 77 -23.92 17.11 -6.65
N LEU A 78 -22.62 17.11 -6.39
CA LEU A 78 -22.02 17.73 -5.21
C LEU A 78 -21.36 19.05 -5.59
N ASN A 79 -21.55 20.08 -4.78
CA ASN A 79 -20.81 21.33 -4.87
C ASN A 79 -19.42 21.20 -4.21
N ALA A 80 -18.55 22.20 -4.41
CA ALA A 80 -17.17 22.17 -3.92
C ALA A 80 -17.08 22.07 -2.38
N GLN A 81 -17.98 22.72 -1.66
CA GLN A 81 -18.00 22.67 -0.19
C GLN A 81 -18.42 21.30 0.33
N GLN A 82 -19.40 20.67 -0.29
CA GLN A 82 -19.85 19.32 0.03
C GLN A 82 -18.74 18.29 -0.27
N GLU A 83 -18.06 18.41 -1.42
CA GLU A 83 -16.92 17.56 -1.77
C GLU A 83 -15.80 17.69 -0.72
N ALA A 84 -15.42 18.90 -0.34
CA ALA A 84 -14.38 19.14 0.65
C ALA A 84 -14.73 18.56 2.04
N LEU A 85 -15.99 18.73 2.47
CA LEU A 85 -16.45 18.17 3.74
C LEU A 85 -16.40 16.64 3.75
N VAL A 86 -16.85 15.98 2.67
CA VAL A 86 -16.79 14.51 2.57
C VAL A 86 -15.36 14.03 2.58
N GLN A 87 -14.46 14.65 1.81
CA GLN A 87 -13.03 14.30 1.80
C GLN A 87 -12.43 14.42 3.19
N LYS A 88 -12.70 15.49 3.92
CA LYS A 88 -12.26 15.68 5.30
C LYS A 88 -12.78 14.59 6.23
N LEU A 89 -14.08 14.27 6.15
CA LEU A 89 -14.67 13.23 6.99
C LEU A 89 -14.06 11.85 6.74
N ILE A 90 -13.78 11.50 5.48
CA ILE A 90 -13.16 10.21 5.12
C ILE A 90 -11.70 10.14 5.59
N ALA A 91 -10.97 11.27 5.55
CA ALA A 91 -9.58 11.33 5.98
C ALA A 91 -9.43 11.28 7.50
N ASP A 92 -10.31 11.99 8.22
CA ASP A 92 -10.15 12.24 9.66
C ASP A 92 -10.87 11.20 10.55
N LYS A 93 -11.88 10.49 10.01
CA LYS A 93 -12.75 9.60 10.78
C LYS A 93 -12.96 8.26 10.10
N THR A 94 -13.24 7.24 10.91
CA THR A 94 -13.75 5.95 10.44
C THR A 94 -15.28 5.96 10.38
N PRO A 95 -15.91 5.06 9.59
CA PRO A 95 -17.38 5.03 9.48
C PRO A 95 -18.09 4.85 10.82
N ASP A 96 -17.57 3.99 11.70
CA ASP A 96 -18.12 3.73 13.03
C ASP A 96 -18.09 4.97 13.95
N GLN A 97 -17.05 5.81 13.86
CA GLN A 97 -17.02 7.11 14.55
C GLN A 97 -18.12 8.08 14.07
N LEU A 98 -18.66 7.86 12.89
CA LEU A 98 -19.82 8.57 12.35
C LEU A 98 -21.14 7.82 12.58
N LYS A 99 -21.15 6.77 13.42
CA LYS A 99 -22.30 5.91 13.74
C LYS A 99 -22.87 5.17 12.51
N MET A 100 -22.01 4.87 11.54
CA MET A 100 -22.39 4.09 10.36
C MET A 100 -22.08 2.59 10.61
N VAL A 101 -22.79 1.71 9.94
CA VAL A 101 -22.66 0.25 10.10
C VAL A 101 -21.43 -0.36 9.41
N TYR A 102 -20.59 0.43 8.78
CA TYR A 102 -19.43 -0.02 8.03
C TYR A 102 -18.16 0.04 8.87
N ALA A 103 -17.31 -0.99 8.76
CA ALA A 103 -15.99 -0.99 9.38
C ALA A 103 -14.95 -0.19 8.56
N LEU A 104 -15.16 -0.03 7.25
CA LEU A 104 -14.22 0.60 6.34
C LEU A 104 -14.93 1.51 5.34
N TRP A 105 -14.23 2.55 4.86
CA TRP A 105 -14.69 3.39 3.77
C TRP A 105 -14.69 2.60 2.46
N SER A 106 -15.84 2.07 2.09
CA SER A 106 -16.13 1.54 0.77
C SER A 106 -16.85 2.58 -0.09
N ARG A 107 -16.96 2.35 -1.40
CA ARG A 107 -17.76 3.22 -2.28
C ARG A 107 -19.21 3.33 -1.80
N ALA A 108 -19.78 2.24 -1.28
CA ALA A 108 -21.12 2.21 -0.73
C ALA A 108 -21.22 3.04 0.55
N ALA A 109 -20.27 2.89 1.48
CA ALA A 109 -20.24 3.66 2.72
C ALA A 109 -20.14 5.16 2.46
N VAL A 110 -19.31 5.59 1.49
CA VAL A 110 -19.20 7.02 1.14
C VAL A 110 -20.46 7.53 0.46
N ALA A 111 -21.11 6.74 -0.40
CA ALA A 111 -22.37 7.12 -1.00
C ALA A 111 -23.48 7.29 0.04
N GLU A 112 -23.54 6.40 1.03
CA GLU A 112 -24.47 6.50 2.15
C GLU A 112 -24.19 7.70 3.04
N LEU A 113 -22.92 8.01 3.34
CA LEU A 113 -22.55 9.22 4.07
C LEU A 113 -23.08 10.49 3.36
N ILE A 114 -22.96 10.55 2.04
CA ILE A 114 -23.45 11.68 1.24
C ILE A 114 -24.97 11.75 1.28
N GLU A 115 -25.65 10.62 1.18
CA GLU A 115 -27.12 10.57 1.27
C GLU A 115 -27.61 11.02 2.65
N GLN A 116 -26.96 10.55 3.73
CA GLN A 116 -27.30 10.96 5.10
C GLN A 116 -27.05 12.45 5.37
N ARG A 117 -25.98 13.01 4.80
CA ARG A 117 -25.59 14.41 5.08
C ARG A 117 -26.27 15.44 4.22
N PHE A 118 -26.56 15.10 2.96
CA PHE A 118 -27.03 16.06 1.95
C PHE A 118 -28.33 15.64 1.25
N GLY A 119 -28.85 14.45 1.54
CA GLY A 119 -30.01 13.89 0.83
C GLY A 119 -29.74 13.54 -0.64
N ILE A 120 -28.47 13.50 -1.05
CA ILE A 120 -28.07 13.26 -2.44
C ILE A 120 -27.74 11.79 -2.63
N LYS A 121 -28.56 11.08 -3.39
CA LYS A 121 -28.36 9.67 -3.69
C LYS A 121 -27.41 9.48 -4.88
N LEU A 122 -26.28 8.85 -4.65
CA LEU A 122 -25.27 8.55 -5.66
C LEU A 122 -25.18 7.05 -5.93
N GLN A 123 -25.09 6.69 -7.21
CA GLN A 123 -24.78 5.32 -7.60
C GLN A 123 -23.34 4.96 -7.18
N VAL A 124 -23.10 3.71 -6.73
CA VAL A 124 -21.77 3.22 -6.29
C VAL A 124 -20.70 3.40 -7.37
N ARG A 125 -21.06 3.24 -8.66
CA ARG A 125 -20.16 3.49 -9.79
C ARG A 125 -19.76 4.99 -9.86
N THR A 126 -20.71 5.88 -9.75
CA THR A 126 -20.48 7.34 -9.74
C THR A 126 -19.60 7.73 -8.57
N MET A 127 -19.82 7.14 -7.38
CA MET A 127 -18.96 7.37 -6.22
C MET A 127 -17.50 6.98 -6.48
N GLY A 128 -17.27 5.91 -7.23
CA GLY A 128 -15.92 5.53 -7.65
C GLY A 128 -15.22 6.60 -8.49
N LEU A 129 -15.96 7.31 -9.36
CA LEU A 129 -15.42 8.44 -10.14
C LEU A 129 -15.11 9.66 -9.27
N TYR A 130 -15.95 9.94 -8.26
CA TYR A 130 -15.69 11.01 -7.29
C TYR A 130 -14.41 10.71 -6.49
N LEU A 131 -14.27 9.51 -5.91
CA LEU A 131 -13.10 9.10 -5.14
C LEU A 131 -11.80 9.19 -5.96
N ALA A 132 -11.82 8.66 -7.20
CA ALA A 132 -10.67 8.75 -8.10
C ALA A 132 -10.26 10.19 -8.40
N ARG A 133 -11.25 11.08 -8.64
CA ARG A 133 -11.01 12.51 -8.88
C ARG A 133 -10.45 13.22 -7.65
N TRP A 134 -10.86 12.81 -6.45
CA TRP A 134 -10.35 13.33 -5.18
C TRP A 134 -8.96 12.76 -4.81
N GLY A 135 -8.42 11.84 -5.61
CA GLY A 135 -7.14 11.19 -5.33
C GLY A 135 -7.19 10.05 -4.32
N PHE A 136 -8.40 9.56 -3.99
CA PHE A 136 -8.56 8.42 -3.09
C PHE A 136 -8.46 7.11 -3.88
N THR A 137 -7.59 6.23 -3.43
CA THR A 137 -7.38 4.88 -4.00
C THR A 137 -7.63 3.81 -2.94
N PRO A 138 -8.09 2.61 -3.33
CA PRO A 138 -8.24 1.52 -2.37
C PRO A 138 -6.89 1.15 -1.74
N GLN A 139 -6.82 1.22 -0.41
CA GLN A 139 -5.64 0.85 0.36
C GLN A 139 -5.95 -0.34 1.27
N LYS A 140 -4.94 -1.17 1.56
CA LYS A 140 -5.06 -2.21 2.58
C LYS A 140 -5.01 -1.53 3.95
N PRO A 141 -6.06 -1.65 4.79
CA PRO A 141 -6.06 -0.99 6.09
C PRO A 141 -5.01 -1.60 7.03
N MET A 142 -4.34 -0.75 7.78
CA MET A 142 -3.51 -1.16 8.91
C MET A 142 -4.44 -1.47 10.09
N ARG A 143 -4.24 -2.60 10.74
CA ARG A 143 -4.95 -2.95 11.97
C ARG A 143 -4.27 -2.28 13.14
N LYS A 144 -5.03 -1.55 13.94
CA LYS A 144 -4.60 -1.02 15.24
C LYS A 144 -5.50 -1.58 16.32
N ALA A 145 -4.91 -1.98 17.45
CA ALA A 145 -5.70 -2.41 18.60
C ALA A 145 -6.41 -1.20 19.23
N TYR A 146 -7.60 -1.40 19.74
CA TYR A 146 -8.31 -0.36 20.48
C TYR A 146 -7.57 0.03 21.78
N GLU A 147 -6.82 -0.92 22.34
CA GLU A 147 -6.02 -0.77 23.56
C GLU A 147 -4.72 0.01 23.33
N GLN A 148 -4.34 0.30 22.08
CA GLN A 148 -3.15 1.09 21.78
C GLN A 148 -3.32 2.52 22.28
N SER A 149 -2.35 3.00 23.07
CA SER A 149 -2.30 4.38 23.54
C SER A 149 -1.53 5.28 22.59
N PRO A 150 -2.18 6.22 21.88
CA PRO A 150 -1.47 7.19 21.02
C PRO A 150 -0.48 8.07 21.80
N ALA A 151 -0.75 8.33 23.09
CA ALA A 151 0.16 9.07 23.94
C ALA A 151 1.44 8.28 24.25
N ALA A 152 1.32 6.98 24.53
CA ALA A 152 2.47 6.11 24.73
C ALA A 152 3.32 5.95 23.46
N VAL A 153 2.67 5.85 22.29
CA VAL A 153 3.38 5.82 21.00
C VAL A 153 4.16 7.12 20.77
N ARG A 154 3.56 8.28 21.00
CA ARG A 154 4.26 9.57 20.86
C ARG A 154 5.42 9.68 21.85
N LYS A 155 5.20 9.35 23.11
CA LYS A 155 6.26 9.34 24.12
C LYS A 155 7.44 8.46 23.69
N TRP A 156 7.16 7.27 23.15
CA TRP A 156 8.19 6.38 22.64
C TRP A 156 9.03 7.03 21.54
N LEU A 157 8.37 7.66 20.57
CA LEU A 157 9.03 8.26 19.41
C LEU A 157 9.79 9.55 19.77
N ASP A 158 9.24 10.36 20.67
CA ASP A 158 9.75 11.70 20.95
C ASP A 158 10.72 11.72 22.13
N GLU A 159 10.61 10.78 23.09
CA GLU A 159 11.37 10.76 24.34
C GLU A 159 12.14 9.45 24.56
N ASP A 160 11.42 8.31 24.66
CA ASP A 160 12.01 7.06 25.16
C ASP A 160 13.06 6.51 24.20
N TYR A 161 12.75 6.35 22.90
CA TYR A 161 13.70 5.82 21.93
C TYR A 161 14.89 6.77 21.66
N PRO A 162 14.72 8.08 21.50
CA PRO A 162 15.85 9.01 21.41
C PRO A 162 16.81 8.91 22.61
N ALA A 163 16.29 8.75 23.83
CA ALA A 163 17.11 8.55 25.03
C ALA A 163 17.88 7.21 24.97
N ILE A 164 17.22 6.12 24.56
CA ILE A 164 17.86 4.81 24.35
C ILE A 164 18.99 4.92 23.31
N ALA A 165 18.72 5.56 22.17
CA ALA A 165 19.68 5.72 21.09
C ALA A 165 20.90 6.56 21.50
N ALA A 166 20.67 7.66 22.21
CA ALA A 166 21.74 8.52 22.75
C ALA A 166 22.61 7.74 23.75
N ARG A 167 21.99 6.99 24.64
CA ARG A 167 22.66 6.14 25.63
C ARG A 167 23.45 5.00 24.97
N ALA A 168 22.86 4.34 23.95
CA ALA A 168 23.56 3.28 23.19
C ALA A 168 24.81 3.83 22.50
N LYS A 169 24.74 5.05 21.95
CA LYS A 169 25.91 5.71 21.35
C LYS A 169 26.97 6.01 22.38
N LEU A 170 26.61 6.49 23.58
CA LEU A 170 27.53 6.82 24.65
C LEU A 170 28.23 5.55 25.20
N GLU A 171 27.48 4.47 25.43
CA GLU A 171 27.97 3.19 25.96
C GLU A 171 28.63 2.31 24.88
N GLY A 172 28.56 2.70 23.59
CA GLY A 172 29.03 1.87 22.47
C GLY A 172 28.17 0.61 22.26
N ALA A 173 26.95 0.58 22.80
CA ALA A 173 26.04 -0.54 22.74
C ALA A 173 25.43 -0.72 21.32
N GLU A 174 24.98 -1.93 21.02
CA GLU A 174 24.25 -2.24 19.79
C GLU A 174 22.76 -2.36 20.06
N ILE A 175 21.96 -1.57 19.36
CA ILE A 175 20.49 -1.68 19.44
C ILE A 175 20.03 -2.81 18.54
N GLN A 176 19.25 -3.73 19.09
CA GLN A 176 18.60 -4.83 18.39
C GLN A 176 17.09 -4.80 18.67
N TRP A 177 16.29 -5.03 17.65
CA TRP A 177 14.84 -5.18 17.76
C TRP A 177 14.47 -6.64 17.60
N GLY A 178 13.72 -7.18 18.52
CA GLY A 178 13.31 -8.57 18.51
C GLY A 178 11.81 -8.75 18.53
N ASP A 179 11.37 -9.88 17.98
CA ASP A 179 9.97 -10.29 17.96
C ASP A 179 9.83 -11.81 17.89
N GLU A 180 8.65 -12.28 18.23
CA GLU A 180 8.25 -13.67 18.16
C GLU A 180 7.25 -13.90 17.03
N SER A 181 7.46 -14.95 16.27
CA SER A 181 6.58 -15.29 15.16
C SER A 181 6.30 -16.78 15.11
N GLY A 182 5.13 -17.12 14.59
CA GLY A 182 4.73 -18.51 14.33
C GLY A 182 4.66 -18.80 12.83
N MET A 183 5.01 -20.05 12.46
CA MET A 183 4.82 -20.59 11.11
C MET A 183 3.96 -21.84 11.17
N ARG A 184 3.09 -22.04 10.19
CA ARG A 184 2.21 -23.21 10.07
C ARG A 184 2.33 -23.84 8.69
N SER A 185 2.25 -25.16 8.64
CA SER A 185 2.34 -25.93 7.40
C SER A 185 1.16 -25.74 6.45
N ASP A 186 0.02 -25.30 6.97
CA ASP A 186 -1.23 -25.06 6.23
C ASP A 186 -1.45 -23.57 5.86
N ASP A 187 -0.51 -22.69 6.21
CA ASP A 187 -0.60 -21.26 5.85
C ASP A 187 -0.11 -21.07 4.41
N VAL A 188 -1.06 -20.97 3.48
CA VAL A 188 -0.81 -20.69 2.06
C VAL A 188 -1.33 -19.30 1.74
N ARG A 189 -0.47 -18.44 1.23
CA ARG A 189 -0.78 -17.05 0.93
C ARG A 189 -0.56 -16.74 -0.54
N GLY A 190 -1.51 -16.01 -1.12
CA GLY A 190 -1.41 -15.55 -2.50
C GLY A 190 -2.69 -15.78 -3.29
N ARG A 191 -2.58 -15.59 -4.59
CA ARG A 191 -3.64 -15.88 -5.56
C ARG A 191 -3.11 -16.87 -6.58
N SER A 192 -3.97 -17.77 -7.07
CA SER A 192 -3.66 -18.68 -8.15
C SER A 192 -4.58 -18.39 -9.35
N TYR A 193 -4.11 -18.74 -10.53
CA TYR A 193 -4.93 -18.66 -11.74
C TYR A 193 -5.79 -19.93 -11.85
N ALA A 194 -7.03 -19.74 -12.28
CA ALA A 194 -7.96 -20.79 -12.64
C ALA A 194 -8.84 -20.30 -13.81
N PRO A 195 -9.55 -21.16 -14.52
CA PRO A 195 -10.57 -20.75 -15.49
C PRO A 195 -11.57 -19.79 -14.85
N LYS A 196 -12.13 -18.89 -15.66
CA LYS A 196 -13.11 -17.90 -15.18
C LYS A 196 -14.32 -18.61 -14.55
N GLY A 197 -14.62 -18.30 -13.31
CA GLY A 197 -15.73 -18.91 -12.56
C GLY A 197 -15.32 -20.13 -11.72
N GLU A 198 -14.08 -20.60 -11.84
CA GLU A 198 -13.57 -21.72 -11.03
C GLU A 198 -12.70 -21.22 -9.88
N THR A 199 -12.80 -21.90 -8.75
CA THR A 199 -11.95 -21.60 -7.58
C THR A 199 -10.75 -22.54 -7.57
N PRO A 200 -9.51 -22.01 -7.59
CA PRO A 200 -8.31 -22.85 -7.51
C PRO A 200 -8.23 -23.57 -6.17
N VAL A 201 -7.84 -24.84 -6.21
CA VAL A 201 -7.70 -25.69 -5.02
C VAL A 201 -6.24 -25.88 -4.67
N VAL A 202 -5.90 -25.66 -3.40
CA VAL A 202 -4.60 -26.00 -2.82
C VAL A 202 -4.79 -27.16 -1.85
N ARG A 203 -4.03 -28.23 -2.04
CA ARG A 203 -4.02 -29.37 -1.12
C ARG A 203 -3.06 -29.09 0.04
N VAL A 204 -3.56 -29.18 1.26
CA VAL A 204 -2.79 -29.02 2.49
C VAL A 204 -2.83 -30.30 3.32
N PRO A 205 -1.78 -30.60 4.12
CA PRO A 205 -1.77 -31.76 4.99
C PRO A 205 -2.91 -31.69 6.02
N ASN A 206 -3.57 -32.80 6.30
CA ASN A 206 -4.59 -32.88 7.35
C ASN A 206 -3.96 -32.61 8.73
N LYS A 207 -2.77 -33.14 8.99
CA LYS A 207 -2.02 -32.88 10.21
C LYS A 207 -1.29 -31.55 10.10
N ARG A 208 -1.68 -30.60 10.92
CA ARG A 208 -1.08 -29.26 10.98
C ARG A 208 0.20 -29.31 11.81
N HIS A 209 1.27 -28.85 11.22
CA HIS A 209 2.55 -28.66 11.91
C HIS A 209 2.76 -27.17 12.15
N GLY A 210 3.22 -26.82 13.35
CA GLY A 210 3.61 -25.47 13.72
C GLY A 210 5.03 -25.43 14.24
N LEU A 211 5.66 -24.27 14.15
CA LEU A 211 6.90 -23.92 14.82
C LEU A 211 6.85 -22.46 15.25
N SER A 212 7.65 -22.14 16.25
CA SER A 212 7.83 -20.77 16.74
C SER A 212 9.26 -20.31 16.45
N ILE A 213 9.40 -19.01 16.27
CA ILE A 213 10.66 -18.36 15.93
C ILE A 213 10.76 -17.14 16.85
N ILE A 214 11.97 -16.91 17.37
CA ILE A 214 12.36 -15.61 17.90
C ILE A 214 13.50 -15.10 17.03
N SER A 215 13.43 -13.82 16.65
CA SER A 215 14.48 -13.18 15.86
C SER A 215 14.83 -11.80 16.41
N THR A 216 15.98 -11.30 16.01
CA THR A 216 16.36 -9.90 16.20
C THR A 216 17.00 -9.37 14.93
N VAL A 217 16.76 -8.08 14.66
CA VAL A 217 17.35 -7.32 13.55
C VAL A 217 18.02 -6.05 14.04
N THR A 218 19.04 -5.59 13.31
CA THR A 218 19.71 -4.31 13.57
C THR A 218 19.66 -3.42 12.31
N ASN A 219 19.70 -2.11 12.50
CA ASN A 219 19.81 -1.16 11.39
C ASN A 219 21.16 -1.24 10.65
N LYS A 220 22.12 -1.97 11.20
CA LYS A 220 23.40 -2.30 10.53
C LYS A 220 23.31 -3.52 9.63
N GLY A 221 22.14 -4.15 9.53
CA GLY A 221 21.92 -5.30 8.64
C GLY A 221 22.29 -6.64 9.25
N GLN A 222 22.31 -6.76 10.56
CA GLN A 222 22.51 -8.04 11.23
C GLN A 222 21.19 -8.66 11.63
N MET A 223 21.10 -9.99 11.62
CA MET A 223 19.96 -10.76 12.06
C MET A 223 20.42 -11.96 12.88
N ARG A 224 19.74 -12.22 13.98
CA ARG A 224 19.91 -13.45 14.78
C ARG A 224 18.54 -14.08 14.97
N TRP A 225 18.51 -15.40 15.06
CA TRP A 225 17.24 -16.11 15.15
C TRP A 225 17.39 -17.48 15.79
N ARG A 226 16.29 -17.98 16.32
CA ARG A 226 16.14 -19.33 16.83
C ARG A 226 14.76 -19.88 16.51
N ILE A 227 14.71 -21.11 16.03
CA ILE A 227 13.47 -21.88 15.87
C ILE A 227 13.31 -22.75 17.13
N PHE A 228 12.11 -22.80 17.66
CA PHE A 228 11.76 -23.62 18.80
C PHE A 228 10.34 -24.17 18.68
N ASP A 229 9.99 -25.10 19.56
CA ASP A 229 8.70 -25.77 19.61
C ASP A 229 7.83 -25.17 20.72
N GLY A 230 6.52 -25.11 20.45
CA GLY A 230 5.55 -24.62 21.41
C GLY A 230 5.53 -23.11 21.60
N ALA A 231 4.99 -22.68 22.72
CA ALA A 231 4.93 -21.27 23.09
C ALA A 231 6.23 -20.80 23.74
N MET A 232 6.51 -19.49 23.62
CA MET A 232 7.62 -18.86 24.31
C MET A 232 7.45 -19.00 25.83
N ASN A 233 8.55 -19.35 26.49
CA ASN A 233 8.65 -19.37 27.94
C ASN A 233 9.98 -18.76 28.41
N SER A 234 10.14 -18.61 29.73
CA SER A 234 11.32 -17.96 30.31
C SER A 234 12.64 -18.66 29.97
N ASP A 235 12.64 -20.00 29.91
CA ASP A 235 13.87 -20.76 29.64
C ASP A 235 14.32 -20.62 28.19
N ILE A 236 13.37 -20.67 27.25
CA ILE A 236 13.63 -20.45 25.84
C ILE A 236 14.17 -19.04 25.60
N LEU A 237 13.57 -18.04 26.25
CA LEU A 237 13.99 -16.65 26.11
C LEU A 237 15.37 -16.41 26.71
N ILE A 238 15.64 -16.92 27.91
CA ILE A 238 16.97 -16.84 28.54
C ILE A 238 18.03 -17.55 27.70
N ASP A 239 17.73 -18.73 27.13
CA ASP A 239 18.66 -19.40 26.22
C ASP A 239 18.92 -18.58 24.95
N PHE A 240 17.91 -17.89 24.44
CA PHE A 240 18.09 -16.97 23.32
C PHE A 240 18.98 -15.79 23.71
N PHE A 241 18.77 -15.16 24.86
CA PHE A 241 19.64 -14.10 25.37
C PHE A 241 21.09 -14.54 25.54
N LYS A 242 21.33 -15.73 26.10
CA LYS A 242 22.69 -16.32 26.18
C LYS A 242 23.34 -16.43 24.81
N ARG A 243 22.56 -16.77 23.78
CA ARG A 243 23.07 -16.86 22.41
C ARG A 243 23.32 -15.48 21.80
N LEU A 244 22.52 -14.48 22.14
CA LEU A 244 22.72 -13.11 21.67
C LEU A 244 24.03 -12.51 22.20
N ILE A 245 24.31 -12.66 23.49
CA ILE A 245 25.51 -12.10 24.14
C ILE A 245 26.79 -12.90 23.84
N LYS A 246 26.65 -14.17 23.48
CA LYS A 246 27.80 -15.04 23.23
C LYS A 246 28.72 -14.49 22.12
N GLY A 247 29.97 -14.19 22.53
CA GLY A 247 30.98 -13.67 21.60
C GLY A 247 30.76 -12.23 21.13
N GLN A 248 29.88 -11.48 21.79
CA GLN A 248 29.73 -10.05 21.56
C GLN A 248 30.76 -9.27 22.37
N THR A 249 31.33 -8.25 21.76
CA THR A 249 32.22 -7.28 22.41
C THR A 249 31.49 -6.03 22.86
N LYS A 250 30.24 -5.84 22.38
CA LYS A 250 29.41 -4.69 22.68
C LYS A 250 28.23 -5.12 23.49
N LYS A 251 27.82 -4.29 24.44
CA LYS A 251 26.55 -4.43 25.16
C LYS A 251 25.38 -4.39 24.17
N ILE A 252 24.38 -5.21 24.38
CA ILE A 252 23.18 -5.26 23.56
C ILE A 252 22.06 -4.47 24.27
N PHE A 253 21.50 -3.51 23.57
CA PHE A 253 20.24 -2.86 23.91
C PHE A 253 19.13 -3.52 23.11
N LEU A 254 18.41 -4.45 23.74
CA LEU A 254 17.38 -5.24 23.08
C LEU A 254 16.02 -4.61 23.30
N ILE A 255 15.35 -4.28 22.21
CA ILE A 255 13.97 -3.74 22.22
C ILE A 255 13.03 -4.89 21.85
N LEU A 256 12.09 -5.20 22.74
CA LEU A 256 11.07 -6.25 22.57
C LEU A 256 9.66 -5.65 22.69
N ASP A 257 8.67 -6.41 22.30
CA ASP A 257 7.28 -6.13 22.65
C ASP A 257 7.01 -6.33 24.15
N ASN A 258 5.83 -5.94 24.60
CA ASN A 258 5.46 -5.96 26.00
C ASN A 258 4.73 -7.25 26.41
N LEU A 259 5.22 -8.43 26.02
CA LEU A 259 4.65 -9.72 26.41
C LEU A 259 4.94 -10.05 27.88
N ARG A 260 4.01 -10.72 28.53
CA ARG A 260 4.13 -11.11 29.96
C ARG A 260 5.37 -11.94 30.26
N VAL A 261 5.79 -12.80 29.35
CA VAL A 261 6.97 -13.66 29.53
C VAL A 261 8.25 -12.86 29.70
N HIS A 262 8.36 -11.70 29.02
CA HIS A 262 9.51 -10.79 29.11
C HIS A 262 9.69 -10.19 30.50
N HIS A 263 8.61 -10.08 31.26
CA HIS A 263 8.58 -9.54 32.63
C HIS A 263 8.61 -10.60 33.73
N SER A 264 8.77 -11.86 33.38
CA SER A 264 8.77 -12.96 34.35
C SER A 264 9.93 -12.86 35.32
N LYS A 265 9.73 -13.37 36.54
CA LYS A 265 10.76 -13.36 37.57
C LYS A 265 12.08 -14.00 37.15
N PRO A 266 12.09 -15.19 36.45
CA PRO A 266 13.32 -15.79 35.98
C PRO A 266 14.08 -14.91 35.00
N VAL A 267 13.37 -14.29 34.04
CA VAL A 267 13.96 -13.40 33.03
C VAL A 267 14.57 -12.16 33.70
N LYS A 268 13.83 -11.49 34.57
CA LYS A 268 14.35 -10.34 35.34
C LYS A 268 15.57 -10.72 36.16
N GLY A 269 15.52 -11.84 36.87
CA GLY A 269 16.65 -12.30 37.70
C GLY A 269 17.89 -12.65 36.88
N TRP A 270 17.70 -13.12 35.65
CA TRP A 270 18.80 -13.37 34.73
C TRP A 270 19.40 -12.05 34.19
N LEU A 271 18.56 -11.11 33.76
CA LEU A 271 18.99 -9.81 33.24
C LEU A 271 19.77 -8.98 34.29
N VAL A 272 19.38 -9.00 35.54
CA VAL A 272 20.13 -8.34 36.62
C VAL A 272 21.57 -8.85 36.76
N LYS A 273 21.82 -10.14 36.42
CA LYS A 273 23.15 -10.73 36.46
C LYS A 273 24.00 -10.46 35.19
N HIS A 274 23.39 -9.90 34.16
CA HIS A 274 24.04 -9.69 32.85
C HIS A 274 23.87 -8.23 32.37
N THR A 275 23.75 -7.28 33.29
CA THR A 275 23.52 -5.85 32.98
C THR A 275 24.61 -5.21 32.14
N ASP A 276 25.85 -5.76 32.24
CA ASP A 276 26.97 -5.27 31.44
C ASP A 276 26.96 -5.79 30.01
N GLU A 277 26.22 -6.89 29.73
CA GLU A 277 26.18 -7.54 28.43
C GLU A 277 24.90 -7.26 27.66
N ILE A 278 23.74 -7.14 28.37
CA ILE A 278 22.43 -6.94 27.75
C ILE A 278 21.50 -6.13 28.64
N GLU A 279 20.74 -5.24 28.03
CA GLU A 279 19.65 -4.51 28.66
C GLU A 279 18.42 -4.56 27.78
N VAL A 280 17.24 -4.75 28.36
CA VAL A 280 15.98 -4.92 27.62
C VAL A 280 15.09 -3.70 27.82
N PHE A 281 14.58 -3.18 26.72
CA PHE A 281 13.59 -2.11 26.64
C PHE A 281 12.31 -2.64 26.01
N TYR A 282 11.18 -2.02 26.30
CA TYR A 282 9.88 -2.51 25.86
C TYR A 282 9.17 -1.47 25.03
N LEU A 283 8.67 -1.90 23.88
CA LEU A 283 7.80 -1.08 23.05
C LEU A 283 6.49 -0.75 23.77
N PRO A 284 5.82 0.33 23.40
CA PRO A 284 4.45 0.58 23.86
C PRO A 284 3.55 -0.61 23.57
N SER A 285 2.69 -0.95 24.53
CA SER A 285 1.76 -2.08 24.36
C SER A 285 0.90 -1.92 23.10
N TYR A 286 0.62 -3.03 22.44
CA TYR A 286 -0.20 -3.08 21.21
C TYR A 286 0.32 -2.23 20.05
N SER A 287 1.63 -2.06 19.93
CA SER A 287 2.25 -1.23 18.87
C SER A 287 3.26 -2.03 18.01
N PRO A 288 2.87 -3.16 17.40
CA PRO A 288 3.77 -3.99 16.60
C PRO A 288 4.31 -3.23 15.38
N GLU A 289 3.57 -2.23 14.87
CA GLU A 289 4.01 -1.41 13.74
C GLU A 289 5.28 -0.61 14.02
N LEU A 290 5.67 -0.45 15.28
CA LEU A 290 6.92 0.20 15.67
C LEU A 290 8.12 -0.76 15.69
N ASN A 291 7.89 -2.07 15.52
CA ASN A 291 8.96 -3.06 15.55
C ASN A 291 9.47 -3.38 14.14
N PRO A 292 10.74 -3.05 13.79
CA PRO A 292 11.30 -3.42 12.48
C PRO A 292 11.35 -4.93 12.23
N ASP A 293 11.43 -5.77 13.28
CA ASP A 293 11.46 -7.24 13.13
C ASP A 293 10.15 -7.81 12.57
N GLU A 294 9.02 -7.09 12.70
CA GLU A 294 7.76 -7.43 12.03
C GLU A 294 7.89 -7.46 10.49
N MET A 295 8.79 -6.64 9.94
CA MET A 295 9.09 -6.67 8.49
C MET A 295 9.87 -7.94 8.13
N ALA A 296 10.81 -8.39 8.98
CA ALA A 296 11.51 -9.65 8.81
C ALA A 296 10.54 -10.84 8.93
N ASN A 297 9.62 -10.79 9.88
CA ASN A 297 8.56 -11.77 10.06
C ASN A 297 7.60 -11.83 8.87
N ALA A 298 7.23 -10.70 8.30
CA ALA A 298 6.39 -10.61 7.10
C ALA A 298 7.10 -11.20 5.88
N ASP A 299 8.39 -10.90 5.69
CA ASP A 299 9.24 -11.44 4.63
C ASP A 299 9.37 -12.96 4.74
N LEU A 300 9.64 -13.48 5.94
CA LEU A 300 9.67 -14.92 6.22
C LEU A 300 8.35 -15.60 5.88
N LYS A 301 7.23 -15.07 6.41
CA LYS A 301 5.90 -15.60 6.15
C LYS A 301 5.59 -15.61 4.65
N GLN A 302 5.90 -14.53 3.95
CA GLN A 302 5.68 -14.44 2.51
C GLN A 302 6.53 -15.46 1.73
N ALA A 303 7.78 -15.68 2.11
CA ALA A 303 8.68 -16.58 1.40
C ALA A 303 8.30 -18.06 1.62
N VAL A 304 8.01 -18.46 2.85
CA VAL A 304 7.71 -19.85 3.19
C VAL A 304 6.32 -20.25 2.73
N THR A 305 5.31 -19.38 2.86
CA THR A 305 3.93 -19.70 2.47
C THR A 305 3.67 -19.68 0.96
N LYS A 306 4.63 -19.22 0.16
CA LYS A 306 4.62 -19.35 -1.32
C LYS A 306 5.10 -20.72 -1.80
N LEU A 307 5.78 -21.47 -0.95
CA LEU A 307 6.23 -22.82 -1.27
C LEU A 307 5.09 -23.82 -1.18
N ALA A 308 5.27 -25.01 -1.76
CA ALA A 308 4.35 -26.11 -1.55
C ALA A 308 4.18 -26.38 -0.04
N PRO A 309 2.95 -26.65 0.44
CA PRO A 309 2.70 -26.92 1.85
C PRO A 309 3.61 -28.02 2.40
N ALA A 310 4.20 -27.79 3.55
CA ALA A 310 5.09 -28.75 4.17
C ALA A 310 4.29 -29.95 4.75
N HIS A 311 4.59 -31.16 4.30
CA HIS A 311 3.93 -32.38 4.78
C HIS A 311 4.43 -32.84 6.15
N THR A 312 5.62 -32.42 6.55
CA THR A 312 6.21 -32.77 7.85
C THR A 312 6.76 -31.54 8.55
N LYS A 313 6.86 -31.63 9.88
CA LYS A 313 7.48 -30.58 10.68
C LYS A 313 8.93 -30.31 10.26
N LEU A 314 9.67 -31.36 9.93
CA LEU A 314 11.06 -31.24 9.48
C LEU A 314 11.18 -30.44 8.18
N GLN A 315 10.24 -30.65 7.22
CA GLN A 315 10.20 -29.84 5.98
C GLN A 315 9.93 -28.37 6.29
N LEU A 316 8.99 -28.07 7.20
CA LEU A 316 8.68 -26.70 7.61
C LEU A 316 9.89 -26.04 8.27
N VAL A 317 10.57 -26.73 9.21
CA VAL A 317 11.80 -26.26 9.87
C VAL A 317 12.91 -26.00 8.85
N LYS A 318 13.12 -26.94 7.90
CA LYS A 318 14.16 -26.78 6.85
C LYS A 318 13.87 -25.59 5.95
N ALA A 319 12.62 -25.39 5.51
CA ALA A 319 12.20 -24.26 4.67
C ALA A 319 12.42 -22.92 5.40
N THR A 320 11.95 -22.84 6.65
CA THR A 320 12.12 -21.66 7.51
C THR A 320 13.59 -21.33 7.75
N ALA A 321 14.39 -22.31 8.18
CA ALA A 321 15.82 -22.12 8.44
C ALA A 321 16.61 -21.74 7.17
N ARG A 322 16.25 -22.29 6.00
CA ARG A 322 16.85 -21.91 4.71
C ARG A 322 16.63 -20.44 4.42
N HIS A 323 15.39 -19.96 4.57
CA HIS A 323 15.07 -18.56 4.32
C HIS A 323 15.79 -17.64 5.31
N LEU A 324 15.73 -17.93 6.61
CA LEU A 324 16.38 -17.11 7.64
C LEU A 324 17.92 -17.03 7.44
N ARG A 325 18.58 -18.14 7.08
CA ARG A 325 20.01 -18.13 6.72
C ARG A 325 20.28 -17.30 5.46
N SER A 326 19.38 -17.34 4.48
CA SER A 326 19.49 -16.52 3.28
C SER A 326 19.40 -15.03 3.60
N VAL A 327 18.43 -14.62 4.40
CA VAL A 327 18.26 -13.22 4.84
C VAL A 327 19.47 -12.77 5.67
N GLN A 328 19.94 -13.59 6.60
CA GLN A 328 21.10 -13.30 7.46
C GLN A 328 22.38 -12.98 6.66
N ARG A 329 22.51 -13.50 5.44
CA ARG A 329 23.62 -13.23 4.52
C ARG A 329 23.40 -12.01 3.63
N GLN A 330 22.30 -11.26 3.82
CA GLN A 330 21.90 -10.12 3.00
C GLN A 330 21.72 -8.86 3.87
N PRO A 331 22.82 -8.24 4.37
CA PRO A 331 22.72 -7.07 5.25
C PRO A 331 21.86 -5.93 4.66
N GLU A 332 21.99 -5.66 3.37
CA GLU A 332 21.23 -4.59 2.69
C GLU A 332 19.72 -4.88 2.65
N ARG A 333 19.33 -6.17 2.65
CA ARG A 333 17.92 -6.54 2.76
C ARG A 333 17.38 -6.26 4.16
N ILE A 334 18.17 -6.54 5.19
CA ILE A 334 17.79 -6.29 6.58
C ILE A 334 17.69 -4.79 6.85
N LYS A 335 18.63 -3.98 6.34
CA LYS A 335 18.55 -2.51 6.45
C LYS A 335 17.25 -1.94 5.87
N LYS A 336 16.76 -2.51 4.75
CA LYS A 336 15.49 -2.08 4.13
C LYS A 336 14.27 -2.31 5.02
N TYR A 337 14.31 -3.20 6.00
CA TYR A 337 13.21 -3.35 6.95
C TYR A 337 12.99 -2.08 7.77
N PHE A 338 14.02 -1.27 7.98
CA PHE A 338 13.97 0.00 8.70
C PHE A 338 13.53 1.20 7.84
N GLU A 339 13.40 1.04 6.53
CA GLU A 339 12.94 2.11 5.63
C GLU A 339 11.42 2.30 5.61
N HIS A 340 10.65 1.36 6.16
CA HIS A 340 9.19 1.47 6.24
C HIS A 340 8.77 2.63 7.13
N GLY A 341 7.72 3.37 6.72
CA GLY A 341 7.29 4.60 7.38
C GLY A 341 7.22 4.52 8.90
N PRO A 342 6.46 3.57 9.50
CA PRO A 342 6.30 3.49 10.95
C PRO A 342 7.58 3.18 11.72
N VAL A 343 8.54 2.44 11.12
CA VAL A 343 9.79 2.02 11.78
C VAL A 343 11.01 2.85 11.39
N ARG A 344 10.84 3.88 10.55
CA ARG A 344 11.95 4.72 10.08
C ARG A 344 12.67 5.46 11.19
N TYR A 345 12.05 5.63 12.35
CA TYR A 345 12.66 6.24 13.52
C TYR A 345 13.86 5.44 14.05
N ALA A 346 13.93 4.14 13.72
CA ALA A 346 14.95 3.19 14.15
C ALA A 346 16.09 2.99 13.11
N ALA A 347 16.03 3.67 11.96
CA ALA A 347 16.96 3.58 10.84
C ALA A 347 18.36 4.13 11.15
#